data_89425249404a6f35b8fde4f0bca7c42d
#
_entry.id   89425249404a6f35b8fde4f0bca7c42d
#
_cell.length_a   1.000
_cell.length_b   1.000
_cell.length_c   1.000
_cell.angle_alpha   90.00
_cell.angle_beta   90.00
_cell.angle_gamma   90.00
#
_symmetry.space_group_name_H-M   'P 1'
#
loop_
_entity.id
_entity.type
_entity.pdbx_description
1 polymer ?
#
loop_
_entity_poly.entity_id
_entity_poly.type
_entity_poly.pdbx_seq_one_letter_code
_entity_poly.pdbx_strand_id
1 'polypeptide(L)'
;MESLVCLVTGCSFPTGFGARTCRILAERGHRIYAGLLDPGHDEATESLRELGVHTLALDVTDQGQVDEAVREVLNAESHLDAVVNNAAFAAIGALEDTRVPILTRILDVNLIGPHRLIQQVLPSMRQQKRGVIVNVGSINGFVAPPMLGAYSASKAGLSAYTEILAYEVGHFGVRVHLVEPGGFATGIHQRASWEPGGLDPQNPYYPLQTAFWGDPDSWDPDSLGDPDEVATTIADAIEDPSTALFLPVPQEVAALRQRMFGLDEQGRRAENFADTITEISW
;
A
#
# COMPACT_ATOMS: atom_id res chain seq x y z
N MET A 1 7.73 22.93 -10.21
CA MET A 1 6.68 21.96 -10.63
C MET A 1 5.32 22.52 -10.23
N GLU A 2 4.25 22.18 -10.94
CA GLU A 2 2.88 22.50 -10.53
C GLU A 2 2.57 21.79 -9.20
N SER A 3 1.88 22.48 -8.27
CA SER A 3 1.47 21.87 -7.01
C SER A 3 0.34 20.86 -7.27
N LEU A 4 0.55 19.60 -6.90
CA LEU A 4 -0.42 18.51 -7.06
C LEU A 4 -1.30 18.40 -5.82
N VAL A 5 -2.53 17.95 -6.00
CA VAL A 5 -3.47 17.60 -4.93
C VAL A 5 -3.40 16.07 -4.71
N CYS A 6 -3.00 15.65 -3.52
CA CYS A 6 -2.76 14.25 -3.20
C CYS A 6 -3.58 13.79 -1.98
N LEU A 7 -4.23 12.63 -2.07
CA LEU A 7 -4.89 11.96 -0.96
C LEU A 7 -4.11 10.69 -0.58
N VAL A 8 -3.68 10.59 0.67
CA VAL A 8 -2.91 9.46 1.21
C VAL A 8 -3.69 8.78 2.32
N THR A 9 -3.89 7.46 2.24
CA THR A 9 -4.59 6.68 3.28
C THR A 9 -3.64 6.07 4.30
N GLY A 10 -4.12 5.80 5.52
CA GLY A 10 -3.34 5.11 6.55
C GLY A 10 -2.21 5.96 7.15
N CYS A 11 -2.51 7.23 7.45
CA CYS A 11 -1.54 8.20 7.97
C CYS A 11 -1.52 8.33 9.49
N SER A 12 -2.20 7.44 10.24
CA SER A 12 -2.40 7.54 11.69
C SER A 12 -1.12 7.47 12.53
N PHE A 13 -0.01 7.00 11.97
CA PHE A 13 1.23 6.76 12.70
C PHE A 13 2.43 7.48 12.07
N PRO A 14 3.23 8.24 12.88
CA PRO A 14 4.37 9.03 12.38
C PRO A 14 5.46 8.18 11.71
N THR A 15 5.65 6.94 12.17
CA THR A 15 6.63 6.00 11.63
C THR A 15 6.15 5.27 10.37
N GLY A 16 4.86 5.38 10.03
CA GLY A 16 4.27 4.70 8.89
C GLY A 16 4.59 5.38 7.57
N PHE A 17 4.60 4.61 6.47
CA PHE A 17 4.83 5.14 5.13
C PHE A 17 3.87 6.27 4.76
N GLY A 18 2.58 6.19 5.15
CA GLY A 18 1.57 7.20 4.82
C GLY A 18 1.90 8.58 5.38
N ALA A 19 2.19 8.69 6.69
CA ALA A 19 2.55 9.95 7.32
C ALA A 19 3.87 10.52 6.75
N ARG A 20 4.86 9.66 6.51
CA ARG A 20 6.14 10.06 5.90
C ARG A 20 5.99 10.52 4.45
N THR A 21 5.13 9.86 3.67
CA THR A 21 4.78 10.30 2.32
C THR A 21 4.11 11.68 2.34
N CYS A 22 3.15 11.89 3.26
CA CYS A 22 2.52 13.21 3.42
C CYS A 22 3.55 14.30 3.74
N ARG A 23 4.50 14.03 4.64
CA ARG A 23 5.57 14.96 4.99
C ARG A 23 6.43 15.30 3.75
N ILE A 24 6.95 14.29 3.05
CA ILE A 24 7.82 14.49 1.88
C ILE A 24 7.10 15.28 0.79
N LEU A 25 5.85 14.93 0.47
CA LEU A 25 5.06 15.64 -0.55
C LEU A 25 4.73 17.08 -0.13
N ALA A 26 4.44 17.33 1.15
CA ALA A 26 4.23 18.69 1.67
C ALA A 26 5.50 19.54 1.59
N GLU A 27 6.66 18.98 1.97
CA GLU A 27 7.98 19.63 1.83
C GLU A 27 8.33 19.95 0.36
N ARG A 28 7.83 19.15 -0.61
CA ARG A 28 7.95 19.40 -2.06
C ARG A 28 6.93 20.42 -2.59
N GLY A 29 6.04 20.93 -1.74
CA GLY A 29 5.10 22.02 -2.07
C GLY A 29 3.77 21.55 -2.66
N HIS A 30 3.39 20.29 -2.45
CA HIS A 30 2.10 19.74 -2.86
C HIS A 30 1.02 19.97 -1.79
N ARG A 31 -0.24 19.90 -2.20
CA ARG A 31 -1.42 20.01 -1.32
C ARG A 31 -1.85 18.61 -0.90
N ILE A 32 -1.74 18.31 0.40
CA ILE A 32 -1.87 16.95 0.90
C ILE A 32 -3.09 16.82 1.80
N TYR A 33 -3.85 15.78 1.55
CA TYR A 33 -4.95 15.29 2.37
C TYR A 33 -4.55 13.94 2.95
N ALA A 34 -4.42 13.87 4.27
CA ALA A 34 -4.04 12.68 5.01
C ALA A 34 -5.26 12.01 5.61
N GLY A 35 -5.56 10.78 5.19
CA GLY A 35 -6.60 9.94 5.77
C GLY A 35 -6.11 9.24 7.04
N LEU A 36 -6.74 9.53 8.17
CA LEU A 36 -6.49 8.96 9.49
C LEU A 36 -7.73 8.22 9.99
N LEU A 37 -7.55 7.24 10.88
CA LEU A 37 -8.67 6.56 11.53
C LEU A 37 -9.39 7.48 12.51
N ASP A 38 -8.63 8.23 13.31
CA ASP A 38 -9.15 9.21 14.26
C ASP A 38 -8.31 10.50 14.23
N PRO A 39 -8.66 11.50 13.40
CA PRO A 39 -7.93 12.75 13.29
C PRO A 39 -7.89 13.58 14.57
N GLY A 40 -8.66 13.22 15.59
CA GLY A 40 -8.64 13.88 16.92
C GLY A 40 -7.59 13.31 17.85
N HIS A 41 -7.19 12.05 17.68
CA HIS A 41 -6.39 11.30 18.65
C HIS A 41 -5.21 10.53 18.04
N ASP A 42 -5.11 10.41 16.69
CA ASP A 42 -4.00 9.70 16.06
C ASP A 42 -2.66 10.40 16.27
N GLU A 43 -1.61 9.62 16.52
CA GLU A 43 -0.27 10.10 16.88
C GLU A 43 0.34 11.04 15.83
N ALA A 44 0.05 10.85 14.54
CA ALA A 44 0.59 11.65 13.46
C ALA A 44 -0.15 12.96 13.22
N THR A 45 -1.33 13.16 13.84
CA THR A 45 -2.24 14.27 13.50
C THR A 45 -1.59 15.64 13.64
N GLU A 46 -1.00 15.93 14.81
CA GLU A 46 -0.45 17.25 15.10
C GLU A 46 0.74 17.55 14.18
N SER A 47 1.68 16.62 14.04
CA SER A 47 2.86 16.80 13.19
C SER A 47 2.50 17.01 11.71
N LEU A 48 1.43 16.37 11.22
CA LEU A 48 0.94 16.59 9.87
C LEU A 48 0.30 17.97 9.69
N ARG A 49 -0.48 18.42 10.68
CA ARG A 49 -1.10 19.77 10.66
C ARG A 49 -0.07 20.89 10.71
N GLU A 50 1.00 20.73 11.49
CA GLU A 50 2.13 21.68 11.53
C GLU A 50 2.80 21.86 10.16
N LEU A 51 2.78 20.82 9.31
CA LEU A 51 3.27 20.86 7.93
C LEU A 51 2.25 21.42 6.92
N GLY A 52 1.07 21.85 7.38
CA GLY A 52 0.00 22.32 6.51
C GLY A 52 -0.78 21.22 5.79
N VAL A 53 -0.65 19.97 6.24
CA VAL A 53 -1.40 18.82 5.70
C VAL A 53 -2.83 18.83 6.24
N HIS A 54 -3.82 18.70 5.35
CA HIS A 54 -5.22 18.55 5.73
C HIS A 54 -5.49 17.12 6.23
N THR A 55 -6.04 16.98 7.44
CA THR A 55 -6.32 15.66 8.03
C THR A 55 -7.81 15.34 7.91
N LEU A 56 -8.13 14.14 7.40
CA LEU A 56 -9.48 13.65 7.18
C LEU A 56 -9.74 12.37 7.98
N ALA A 57 -10.96 12.16 8.46
CA ALA A 57 -11.38 10.85 8.96
C ALA A 57 -11.59 9.91 7.76
N LEU A 58 -10.82 8.82 7.71
CA LEU A 58 -10.86 7.87 6.60
C LEU A 58 -10.51 6.45 7.04
N ASP A 59 -11.52 5.69 7.42
CA ASP A 59 -11.46 4.23 7.45
C ASP A 59 -11.82 3.70 6.06
N VAL A 60 -10.86 3.07 5.39
CA VAL A 60 -11.04 2.52 4.03
C VAL A 60 -12.04 1.36 3.97
N THR A 61 -12.46 0.81 5.12
CA THR A 61 -13.51 -0.21 5.21
C THR A 61 -14.92 0.39 5.27
N ASP A 62 -15.05 1.69 5.53
CA ASP A 62 -16.29 2.44 5.58
C ASP A 62 -16.52 3.22 4.27
N GLN A 63 -17.49 2.76 3.46
CA GLN A 63 -17.81 3.41 2.19
C GLN A 63 -18.24 4.88 2.37
N GLY A 64 -18.96 5.19 3.45
CA GLY A 64 -19.43 6.55 3.72
C GLY A 64 -18.27 7.51 4.00
N GLN A 65 -17.27 7.08 4.76
CA GLN A 65 -16.06 7.87 5.00
C GLN A 65 -15.20 8.03 3.73
N VAL A 66 -15.11 6.99 2.90
CA VAL A 66 -14.42 7.09 1.59
C VAL A 66 -15.12 8.13 0.69
N ASP A 67 -16.45 8.06 0.58
CA ASP A 67 -17.23 8.99 -0.23
C ASP A 67 -17.10 10.43 0.28
N GLU A 68 -17.13 10.63 1.61
CA GLU A 68 -16.99 11.94 2.24
C GLU A 68 -15.60 12.53 2.01
N ALA A 69 -14.54 11.75 2.24
CA ALA A 69 -13.17 12.20 2.07
C ALA A 69 -12.90 12.67 0.63
N VAL A 70 -13.30 11.88 -0.38
CA VAL A 70 -13.13 12.26 -1.79
C VAL A 70 -13.96 13.50 -2.13
N ARG A 71 -15.21 13.59 -1.63
CA ARG A 71 -16.07 14.72 -1.84
C ARG A 71 -15.48 16.00 -1.22
N GLU A 72 -14.91 15.93 -0.02
CA GLU A 72 -14.27 17.05 0.65
C GLU A 72 -13.11 17.59 -0.17
N VAL A 73 -12.21 16.70 -0.65
CA VAL A 73 -11.09 17.09 -1.51
C VAL A 73 -11.60 17.75 -2.81
N LEU A 74 -12.54 17.12 -3.51
CA LEU A 74 -13.04 17.64 -4.78
C LEU A 74 -13.81 18.97 -4.62
N ASN A 75 -14.48 19.19 -3.49
CA ASN A 75 -15.14 20.48 -3.20
C ASN A 75 -14.14 21.58 -2.91
N ALA A 76 -13.03 21.29 -2.23
CA ALA A 76 -12.01 22.26 -1.89
C ALA A 76 -11.10 22.60 -3.09
N GLU A 77 -10.75 21.60 -3.90
CA GLU A 77 -9.71 21.72 -4.93
C GLU A 77 -10.25 21.63 -6.36
N SER A 78 -11.49 21.19 -6.55
CA SER A 78 -12.11 20.88 -7.85
C SER A 78 -11.44 19.75 -8.65
N HIS A 79 -10.33 19.18 -8.19
CA HIS A 79 -9.60 18.09 -8.81
C HIS A 79 -8.83 17.28 -7.76
N LEU A 80 -8.37 16.10 -8.17
CA LEU A 80 -7.49 15.24 -7.39
C LEU A 80 -6.46 14.62 -8.35
N ASP A 81 -5.17 14.90 -8.13
CA ASP A 81 -4.11 14.48 -9.04
C ASP A 81 -3.54 13.12 -8.66
N ALA A 82 -3.42 12.81 -7.37
CA ALA A 82 -2.86 11.54 -6.94
C ALA A 82 -3.58 10.94 -5.73
N VAL A 83 -3.66 9.61 -5.71
CA VAL A 83 -4.14 8.82 -4.58
C VAL A 83 -3.10 7.78 -4.19
N VAL A 84 -2.81 7.69 -2.89
CA VAL A 84 -1.94 6.67 -2.32
C VAL A 84 -2.76 5.74 -1.42
N ASN A 85 -2.98 4.51 -1.87
CA ASN A 85 -3.58 3.43 -1.11
C ASN A 85 -2.50 2.77 -0.24
N ASN A 86 -2.27 3.35 0.95
CA ASN A 86 -1.26 2.88 1.89
C ASN A 86 -1.87 2.19 3.12
N ALA A 87 -3.11 2.47 3.49
CA ALA A 87 -3.76 1.80 4.61
C ALA A 87 -3.63 0.28 4.52
N ALA A 88 -3.18 -0.35 5.60
CA ALA A 88 -2.97 -1.79 5.65
C ALA A 88 -3.18 -2.34 7.05
N PHE A 89 -3.64 -3.58 7.10
CA PHE A 89 -3.78 -4.39 8.30
C PHE A 89 -3.08 -5.74 8.10
N ALA A 90 -2.37 -6.22 9.11
CA ALA A 90 -1.69 -7.51 9.11
C ALA A 90 -2.11 -8.35 10.31
N ALA A 91 -2.08 -9.66 10.16
CA ALA A 91 -2.14 -10.62 11.25
C ALA A 91 -1.06 -11.68 11.04
N ILE A 92 -0.49 -12.14 12.15
CA ILE A 92 0.55 -13.16 12.21
C ILE A 92 -0.05 -14.41 12.86
N GLY A 93 0.04 -15.54 12.18
CA GLY A 93 -0.47 -16.81 12.65
C GLY A 93 -0.55 -17.85 11.54
N ALA A 94 -0.66 -19.13 11.92
CA ALA A 94 -0.88 -20.20 10.95
C ALA A 94 -2.23 -20.00 10.24
N LEU A 95 -2.32 -20.40 8.97
CA LEU A 95 -3.58 -20.28 8.22
C LEU A 95 -4.73 -21.06 8.88
N GLU A 96 -4.44 -22.22 9.47
CA GLU A 96 -5.42 -23.01 10.21
C GLU A 96 -5.99 -22.26 11.42
N ASP A 97 -5.16 -21.46 12.10
CA ASP A 97 -5.54 -20.69 13.28
C ASP A 97 -6.18 -19.32 12.90
N THR A 98 -5.98 -18.87 11.68
CA THR A 98 -6.49 -17.56 11.22
C THR A 98 -8.02 -17.60 11.10
N ARG A 99 -8.70 -16.94 12.02
CA ARG A 99 -10.17 -16.87 12.04
C ARG A 99 -10.72 -16.14 10.81
N VAL A 100 -11.83 -16.62 10.26
CA VAL A 100 -12.48 -16.02 9.07
C VAL A 100 -12.71 -14.51 9.21
N PRO A 101 -13.18 -13.95 10.36
CA PRO A 101 -13.33 -12.49 10.50
C PRO A 101 -12.01 -11.72 10.33
N ILE A 102 -10.88 -12.28 10.76
CA ILE A 102 -9.55 -11.66 10.61
C ILE A 102 -9.11 -11.70 9.14
N LEU A 103 -9.25 -12.84 8.48
CA LEU A 103 -8.99 -12.96 7.04
C LEU A 103 -9.85 -11.97 6.24
N THR A 104 -11.14 -11.88 6.56
CA THR A 104 -12.06 -10.93 5.91
C THR A 104 -11.61 -9.49 6.13
N ARG A 105 -11.24 -9.12 7.35
CA ARG A 105 -10.74 -7.78 7.66
C ARG A 105 -9.46 -7.43 6.91
N ILE A 106 -8.52 -8.38 6.80
CA ILE A 106 -7.29 -8.18 6.03
C ILE A 106 -7.59 -7.89 4.56
N LEU A 107 -8.48 -8.68 3.96
CA LEU A 107 -8.91 -8.47 2.57
C LEU A 107 -9.68 -7.15 2.41
N ASP A 108 -10.52 -6.83 3.37
CA ASP A 108 -11.33 -5.60 3.33
C ASP A 108 -10.45 -4.34 3.39
N VAL A 109 -9.47 -4.30 4.30
CA VAL A 109 -8.53 -3.16 4.40
C VAL A 109 -7.57 -3.13 3.21
N ASN A 110 -6.91 -4.26 2.89
CA ASN A 110 -5.74 -4.25 2.00
C ASN A 110 -6.07 -4.35 0.51
N LEU A 111 -7.29 -4.79 0.15
CA LEU A 111 -7.70 -5.00 -1.24
C LEU A 111 -9.00 -4.26 -1.57
N ILE A 112 -10.06 -4.47 -0.77
CA ILE A 112 -11.37 -3.86 -1.04
C ILE A 112 -11.35 -2.36 -0.72
N GLY A 113 -10.61 -1.93 0.33
CA GLY A 113 -10.42 -0.51 0.65
C GLY A 113 -9.82 0.29 -0.50
N PRO A 114 -8.67 -0.12 -1.07
CA PRO A 114 -8.15 0.45 -2.32
C PRO A 114 -9.18 0.49 -3.44
N HIS A 115 -9.95 -0.58 -3.65
CA HIS A 115 -10.99 -0.63 -4.66
C HIS A 115 -12.08 0.43 -4.45
N ARG A 116 -12.59 0.59 -3.21
CA ARG A 116 -13.58 1.63 -2.87
C ARG A 116 -13.07 3.02 -3.25
N LEU A 117 -11.84 3.35 -2.84
CA LEU A 117 -11.27 4.66 -3.11
C LEU A 117 -11.05 4.90 -4.61
N ILE A 118 -10.51 3.89 -5.33
CA ILE A 118 -10.29 3.94 -6.77
C ILE A 118 -11.61 4.18 -7.51
N GLN A 119 -12.69 3.51 -7.15
CA GLN A 119 -14.01 3.72 -7.76
C GLN A 119 -14.49 5.18 -7.61
N GLN A 120 -14.20 5.84 -6.50
CA GLN A 120 -14.61 7.21 -6.25
C GLN A 120 -13.78 8.24 -7.03
N VAL A 121 -12.47 8.01 -7.19
CA VAL A 121 -11.57 8.99 -7.81
C VAL A 121 -11.46 8.85 -9.31
N LEU A 122 -11.58 7.65 -9.87
CA LEU A 122 -11.40 7.38 -11.30
C LEU A 122 -12.31 8.22 -12.21
N PRO A 123 -13.59 8.45 -11.92
CA PRO A 123 -14.44 9.29 -12.77
C PRO A 123 -13.87 10.69 -12.99
N SER A 124 -13.36 11.33 -11.93
CA SER A 124 -12.72 12.64 -12.00
C SER A 124 -11.40 12.58 -12.78
N MET A 125 -10.52 11.62 -12.47
CA MET A 125 -9.24 11.46 -13.18
C MET A 125 -9.42 11.20 -14.69
N ARG A 126 -10.40 10.37 -15.07
CA ARG A 126 -10.74 10.14 -16.49
C ARG A 126 -11.23 11.41 -17.19
N GLN A 127 -12.06 12.20 -16.52
CA GLN A 127 -12.55 13.47 -17.07
C GLN A 127 -11.41 14.48 -17.28
N GLN A 128 -10.47 14.53 -16.35
CA GLN A 128 -9.27 15.37 -16.42
C GLN A 128 -8.24 14.86 -17.44
N LYS A 129 -8.35 13.58 -17.86
CA LYS A 129 -7.36 12.84 -18.66
C LYS A 129 -5.96 12.83 -18.01
N ARG A 130 -5.92 12.86 -16.71
CA ARG A 130 -4.70 12.77 -15.89
C ARG A 130 -5.05 12.25 -14.51
N GLY A 131 -4.10 11.56 -13.88
CA GLY A 131 -4.19 11.06 -12.51
C GLY A 131 -3.07 10.10 -12.22
N VAL A 132 -2.80 9.90 -10.93
CA VAL A 132 -1.83 8.92 -10.47
C VAL A 132 -2.43 8.11 -9.32
N ILE A 133 -2.38 6.80 -9.42
CA ILE A 133 -2.80 5.88 -8.37
C ILE A 133 -1.58 5.09 -7.93
N VAL A 134 -1.19 5.22 -6.67
CA VAL A 134 -0.10 4.44 -6.07
C VAL A 134 -0.69 3.48 -5.05
N ASN A 135 -0.56 2.18 -5.30
CA ASN A 135 -0.92 1.14 -4.35
C ASN A 135 0.34 0.68 -3.60
N VAL A 136 0.28 0.63 -2.27
CA VAL A 136 1.38 0.12 -1.45
C VAL A 136 1.17 -1.38 -1.25
N GLY A 137 1.90 -2.16 -2.04
CA GLY A 137 1.97 -3.60 -1.99
C GLY A 137 2.84 -4.12 -0.86
N SER A 138 3.64 -5.14 -1.15
CA SER A 138 4.66 -5.73 -0.28
C SER A 138 5.46 -6.76 -1.06
N ILE A 139 6.70 -7.03 -0.66
CA ILE A 139 7.43 -8.24 -1.04
C ILE A 139 6.58 -9.51 -0.80
N ASN A 140 5.72 -9.48 0.22
CA ASN A 140 4.83 -10.59 0.54
C ASN A 140 3.68 -10.78 -0.47
N GLY A 141 3.56 -9.93 -1.46
CA GLY A 141 2.69 -10.15 -2.63
C GLY A 141 3.22 -11.22 -3.59
N PHE A 142 4.52 -11.53 -3.55
CA PHE A 142 5.16 -12.54 -4.42
C PHE A 142 6.13 -13.49 -3.67
N VAL A 143 6.47 -13.19 -2.40
CA VAL A 143 7.17 -14.09 -1.49
C VAL A 143 6.29 -14.29 -0.26
N ALA A 144 5.73 -15.47 -0.10
CA ALA A 144 4.81 -15.77 1.00
C ALA A 144 5.53 -16.50 2.13
N PRO A 145 5.97 -15.81 3.19
CA PRO A 145 6.60 -16.47 4.34
C PRO A 145 5.56 -17.19 5.20
N PRO A 146 5.97 -18.23 5.95
CA PRO A 146 5.11 -18.84 6.94
C PRO A 146 4.50 -17.82 7.91
N MET A 147 3.32 -18.08 8.43
CA MET A 147 2.56 -17.28 9.40
C MET A 147 2.00 -15.94 8.86
N LEU A 148 2.25 -15.55 7.61
CA LEU A 148 1.66 -14.37 6.98
C LEU A 148 0.71 -14.72 5.82
N GLY A 149 0.09 -15.90 5.83
CA GLY A 149 -0.70 -16.39 4.69
C GLY A 149 -1.84 -15.47 4.30
N ALA A 150 -2.63 -14.97 5.25
CA ALA A 150 -3.75 -14.06 4.98
C ALA A 150 -3.27 -12.69 4.42
N TYR A 151 -2.20 -12.16 5.00
CA TYR A 151 -1.60 -10.91 4.53
C TYR A 151 -1.01 -11.06 3.13
N SER A 152 -0.23 -12.12 2.90
CA SER A 152 0.36 -12.43 1.58
C SER A 152 -0.71 -12.59 0.51
N ALA A 153 -1.81 -13.28 0.80
CA ALA A 153 -2.94 -13.41 -0.11
C ALA A 153 -3.55 -12.05 -0.48
N SER A 154 -3.70 -11.14 0.49
CA SER A 154 -4.22 -9.79 0.24
C SER A 154 -3.28 -8.96 -0.65
N LYS A 155 -1.97 -9.03 -0.40
CA LYS A 155 -0.96 -8.27 -1.17
C LYS A 155 -0.72 -8.87 -2.57
N ALA A 156 -0.82 -10.18 -2.74
CA ALA A 156 -0.83 -10.83 -4.05
C ALA A 156 -2.07 -10.41 -4.87
N GLY A 157 -3.25 -10.38 -4.22
CA GLY A 157 -4.47 -9.86 -4.83
C GLY A 157 -4.34 -8.40 -5.27
N LEU A 158 -3.76 -7.53 -4.41
CA LEU A 158 -3.52 -6.12 -4.75
C LEU A 158 -2.52 -5.96 -5.88
N SER A 159 -1.49 -6.83 -5.98
CA SER A 159 -0.53 -6.82 -7.08
C SER A 159 -1.22 -7.10 -8.42
N ALA A 160 -1.98 -8.18 -8.50
CA ALA A 160 -2.75 -8.52 -9.70
C ALA A 160 -3.78 -7.44 -10.05
N TYR A 161 -4.50 -6.92 -9.05
CA TYR A 161 -5.47 -5.82 -9.21
C TYR A 161 -4.81 -4.57 -9.81
N THR A 162 -3.62 -4.21 -9.31
CA THR A 162 -2.89 -3.01 -9.77
C THR A 162 -2.42 -3.16 -11.21
N GLU A 163 -1.91 -4.34 -11.58
CA GLU A 163 -1.48 -4.64 -12.94
C GLU A 163 -2.64 -4.50 -13.94
N ILE A 164 -3.78 -5.12 -13.64
CA ILE A 164 -4.97 -5.02 -14.51
C ILE A 164 -5.50 -3.58 -14.59
N LEU A 165 -5.57 -2.88 -13.45
CA LEU A 165 -6.02 -1.49 -13.44
C LEU A 165 -5.16 -0.60 -14.34
N ALA A 166 -3.83 -0.79 -14.35
CA ALA A 166 -2.92 -0.02 -15.19
C ALA A 166 -3.26 -0.16 -16.68
N TYR A 167 -3.60 -1.38 -17.14
CA TYR A 167 -4.04 -1.61 -18.53
C TYR A 167 -5.39 -0.96 -18.82
N GLU A 168 -6.34 -1.07 -17.88
CA GLU A 168 -7.70 -0.53 -18.07
C GLU A 168 -7.75 0.99 -18.12
N VAL A 169 -6.91 1.70 -17.34
CA VAL A 169 -7.02 3.16 -17.21
C VAL A 169 -5.94 3.95 -17.94
N GLY A 170 -4.87 3.29 -18.42
CA GLY A 170 -3.75 3.96 -19.06
C GLY A 170 -4.14 4.81 -20.27
N HIS A 171 -5.10 4.35 -21.08
CA HIS A 171 -5.60 5.09 -22.25
C HIS A 171 -6.39 6.37 -21.89
N PHE A 172 -6.78 6.52 -20.61
CA PHE A 172 -7.37 7.75 -20.09
C PHE A 172 -6.33 8.76 -19.56
N GLY A 173 -5.03 8.44 -19.64
CA GLY A 173 -3.96 9.26 -19.09
C GLY A 173 -3.79 9.11 -17.57
N VAL A 174 -4.34 8.05 -16.97
CA VAL A 174 -4.17 7.73 -15.56
C VAL A 174 -3.02 6.74 -15.41
N ARG A 175 -2.01 7.11 -14.62
CA ARG A 175 -0.88 6.24 -14.28
C ARG A 175 -1.20 5.43 -13.03
N VAL A 176 -0.73 4.20 -12.99
CA VAL A 176 -0.91 3.31 -11.83
C VAL A 176 0.43 2.70 -11.47
N HIS A 177 0.76 2.68 -10.18
CA HIS A 177 2.01 2.14 -9.67
C HIS A 177 1.75 1.23 -8.48
N LEU A 178 2.56 0.18 -8.35
CA LEU A 178 2.64 -0.70 -7.19
C LEU A 178 4.00 -0.56 -6.54
N VAL A 179 4.06 0.04 -5.36
CA VAL A 179 5.28 0.04 -4.53
C VAL A 179 5.30 -1.27 -3.74
N GLU A 180 6.42 -1.99 -3.78
CA GLU A 180 6.57 -3.31 -3.14
C GLU A 180 7.67 -3.26 -2.07
N PRO A 181 7.37 -2.78 -0.86
CA PRO A 181 8.35 -2.71 0.22
C PRO A 181 8.79 -4.09 0.71
N GLY A 182 10.07 -4.20 1.07
CA GLY A 182 10.61 -5.28 1.90
C GLY A 182 10.32 -5.06 3.38
N GLY A 183 11.31 -5.32 4.25
CA GLY A 183 11.22 -5.08 5.69
C GLY A 183 11.61 -3.66 6.06
N PHE A 184 10.71 -2.89 6.66
CA PHE A 184 10.93 -1.51 7.07
C PHE A 184 10.39 -1.23 8.48
N ALA A 185 11.00 -0.29 9.20
CA ALA A 185 10.68 0.08 10.58
C ALA A 185 9.39 0.95 10.69
N THR A 186 8.24 0.43 10.23
CA THR A 186 6.95 1.15 10.23
C THR A 186 6.08 0.89 11.44
N GLY A 187 6.45 -0.07 12.29
CA GLY A 187 5.61 -0.53 13.40
C GLY A 187 4.39 -1.38 12.97
N ILE A 188 4.26 -1.77 11.71
CA ILE A 188 3.15 -2.64 11.27
C ILE A 188 3.16 -3.98 11.99
N HIS A 189 4.34 -4.55 12.26
CA HIS A 189 4.48 -5.83 12.96
C HIS A 189 4.10 -5.72 14.44
N GLN A 190 4.38 -4.60 15.09
CA GLN A 190 4.01 -4.33 16.49
C GLN A 190 2.50 -4.15 16.65
N ARG A 191 1.80 -3.70 15.59
CA ARG A 191 0.36 -3.49 15.54
C ARG A 191 -0.39 -4.64 14.86
N ALA A 192 0.33 -5.61 14.32
CA ALA A 192 -0.28 -6.79 13.75
C ALA A 192 -1.08 -7.56 14.80
N SER A 193 -2.25 -8.05 14.43
CA SER A 193 -2.99 -8.98 15.28
C SER A 193 -2.25 -10.31 15.31
N TRP A 194 -1.89 -10.75 16.52
CA TRP A 194 -1.43 -12.13 16.71
C TRP A 194 -2.65 -13.03 16.87
N GLU A 195 -2.82 -13.98 15.96
CA GLU A 195 -3.94 -14.89 16.03
C GLU A 195 -3.74 -15.90 17.18
N PRO A 196 -4.84 -16.37 17.80
CA PRO A 196 -4.79 -17.29 18.93
C PRO A 196 -3.90 -18.50 18.66
N GLY A 197 -3.02 -18.80 19.58
CA GLY A 197 -2.08 -19.91 19.52
C GLY A 197 -0.74 -19.56 18.87
N GLY A 198 -0.58 -18.41 18.25
CA GLY A 198 0.66 -18.03 17.56
C GLY A 198 1.91 -18.06 18.44
N LEU A 199 1.82 -17.62 19.69
CA LEU A 199 2.91 -17.61 20.68
C LEU A 199 2.73 -18.66 21.79
N ASP A 200 1.76 -19.55 21.67
CA ASP A 200 1.53 -20.62 22.64
C ASP A 200 2.45 -21.81 22.38
N PRO A 201 3.36 -22.18 23.31
CA PRO A 201 4.21 -23.36 23.19
C PRO A 201 3.45 -24.68 23.00
N GLN A 202 2.16 -24.71 23.30
CA GLN A 202 1.31 -25.88 23.08
C GLN A 202 0.71 -25.94 21.69
N ASN A 203 0.79 -24.82 20.92
CA ASN A 203 0.31 -24.77 19.54
C ASN A 203 1.20 -25.63 18.63
N PRO A 204 0.63 -26.51 17.78
CA PRO A 204 1.39 -27.34 16.86
C PRO A 204 2.32 -26.54 15.91
N TYR A 205 1.99 -25.28 15.63
CA TYR A 205 2.77 -24.39 14.76
C TYR A 205 3.84 -23.59 15.48
N TYR A 206 3.91 -23.66 16.81
CA TYR A 206 4.90 -22.92 17.60
C TYR A 206 6.36 -23.14 17.17
N PRO A 207 6.82 -24.38 16.87
CA PRO A 207 8.19 -24.59 16.39
C PRO A 207 8.49 -23.89 15.06
N LEU A 208 7.51 -23.86 14.14
CA LEU A 208 7.66 -23.16 12.85
C LEU A 208 7.67 -21.66 13.04
N GLN A 209 6.80 -21.15 13.92
CA GLN A 209 6.72 -19.74 14.22
C GLN A 209 8.02 -19.22 14.84
N THR A 210 8.54 -19.90 15.87
CA THR A 210 9.79 -19.50 16.54
C THR A 210 11.00 -19.64 15.63
N ALA A 211 11.03 -20.65 14.76
CA ALA A 211 12.09 -20.83 13.78
C ALA A 211 12.13 -19.71 12.73
N PHE A 212 10.98 -19.14 12.37
CA PHE A 212 10.86 -18.16 11.29
C PHE A 212 10.84 -16.71 11.80
N TRP A 213 10.13 -16.45 12.88
CA TRP A 213 9.90 -15.10 13.41
C TRP A 213 10.73 -14.80 14.66
N GLY A 214 11.28 -15.82 15.30
CA GLY A 214 11.99 -15.69 16.57
C GLY A 214 11.07 -15.20 17.69
N ASP A 215 11.68 -14.62 18.70
CA ASP A 215 10.97 -13.91 19.76
C ASP A 215 10.66 -12.49 19.30
N PRO A 216 9.38 -12.07 19.24
CA PRO A 216 9.00 -10.72 18.85
C PRO A 216 9.66 -9.62 19.67
N ASP A 217 9.97 -9.90 20.96
CA ASP A 217 10.64 -8.97 21.85
C ASP A 217 12.14 -8.81 21.53
N SER A 218 12.70 -9.71 20.71
CA SER A 218 14.10 -9.67 20.27
C SER A 218 14.32 -8.99 18.92
N TRP A 219 13.25 -8.53 18.27
CA TRP A 219 13.36 -7.86 16.97
C TRP A 219 14.09 -6.52 17.11
N ASP A 220 15.19 -6.42 16.37
CA ASP A 220 15.97 -5.20 16.28
C ASP A 220 15.38 -4.28 15.20
N PRO A 221 14.73 -3.15 15.60
CA PRO A 221 14.22 -2.18 14.64
C PRO A 221 15.31 -1.61 13.71
N ASP A 222 16.56 -1.55 14.20
CA ASP A 222 17.69 -0.99 13.44
C ASP A 222 18.16 -1.94 12.32
N SER A 223 17.71 -3.21 12.33
CA SER A 223 17.93 -4.14 11.24
C SER A 223 16.99 -3.93 10.04
N LEU A 224 15.98 -3.08 10.18
CA LEU A 224 14.98 -2.79 9.17
C LEU A 224 15.34 -1.53 8.37
N GLY A 225 14.86 -1.46 7.12
CA GLY A 225 15.05 -0.29 6.26
C GLY A 225 14.40 0.98 6.79
N ASP A 226 14.89 2.14 6.37
CA ASP A 226 14.31 3.44 6.70
C ASP A 226 13.00 3.64 5.90
N PRO A 227 11.85 3.84 6.57
CA PRO A 227 10.59 4.10 5.89
C PRO A 227 10.58 5.29 4.94
N ASP A 228 11.50 6.23 5.08
CA ASP A 228 11.63 7.38 4.17
C ASP A 228 12.04 6.97 2.75
N GLU A 229 12.73 5.85 2.57
CA GLU A 229 13.05 5.30 1.25
C GLU A 229 11.78 4.95 0.46
N VAL A 230 10.84 4.28 1.12
CA VAL A 230 9.55 3.93 0.53
C VAL A 230 8.70 5.18 0.28
N ALA A 231 8.65 6.10 1.24
CA ALA A 231 7.90 7.34 1.11
C ALA A 231 8.44 8.23 -0.03
N THR A 232 9.77 8.27 -0.21
CA THR A 232 10.43 8.94 -1.35
C THR A 232 10.06 8.28 -2.67
N THR A 233 10.12 6.95 -2.74
CA THR A 233 9.71 6.20 -3.94
C THR A 233 8.26 6.47 -4.33
N ILE A 234 7.33 6.58 -3.34
CA ILE A 234 5.95 6.95 -3.59
C ILE A 234 5.85 8.37 -4.15
N ALA A 235 6.56 9.33 -3.56
CA ALA A 235 6.56 10.71 -4.02
C ALA A 235 7.13 10.83 -5.44
N ASP A 236 8.23 10.17 -5.73
CA ASP A 236 8.85 10.15 -7.07
C ASP A 236 7.90 9.51 -8.11
N ALA A 237 7.17 8.44 -7.75
CA ALA A 237 6.18 7.82 -8.63
C ALA A 237 5.02 8.77 -8.98
N ILE A 238 4.65 9.66 -8.06
CA ILE A 238 3.64 10.68 -8.31
C ILE A 238 4.15 11.75 -9.29
N GLU A 239 5.39 12.20 -9.11
CA GLU A 239 5.96 13.33 -9.85
C GLU A 239 6.55 12.95 -11.20
N ASP A 240 7.21 11.79 -11.33
CA ASP A 240 7.90 11.37 -12.55
C ASP A 240 6.99 10.52 -13.46
N PRO A 241 6.59 11.05 -14.64
CA PRO A 241 5.77 10.31 -15.59
C PRO A 241 6.45 9.09 -16.22
N SER A 242 7.78 8.96 -16.10
CA SER A 242 8.53 7.83 -16.63
C SER A 242 8.61 6.63 -15.68
N THR A 243 8.08 6.76 -14.46
CA THR A 243 8.13 5.72 -13.43
C THR A 243 7.44 4.43 -13.87
N ALA A 244 8.07 3.30 -13.58
CA ALA A 244 7.58 1.97 -13.90
C ALA A 244 6.30 1.60 -13.11
N LEU A 245 5.57 0.59 -13.59
CA LEU A 245 4.39 0.06 -12.89
C LEU A 245 4.74 -0.55 -11.52
N PHE A 246 5.79 -1.36 -11.47
CA PHE A 246 6.25 -2.05 -10.26
C PHE A 246 7.49 -1.37 -9.69
N LEU A 247 7.45 -1.06 -8.41
CA LEU A 247 8.48 -0.31 -7.69
C LEU A 247 8.91 -1.10 -6.44
N PRO A 248 9.72 -2.15 -6.60
CA PRO A 248 10.27 -2.90 -5.47
C PRO A 248 11.29 -2.06 -4.71
N VAL A 249 11.23 -2.05 -3.37
CA VAL A 249 12.07 -1.27 -2.46
C VAL A 249 12.47 -2.13 -1.26
N PRO A 250 13.74 -2.22 -0.88
CA PRO A 250 14.93 -1.66 -1.53
C PRO A 250 15.35 -2.46 -2.79
N GLN A 251 16.52 -2.14 -3.35
CA GLN A 251 16.99 -2.74 -4.60
C GLN A 251 17.11 -4.26 -4.54
N GLU A 252 17.36 -4.85 -3.38
CA GLU A 252 17.43 -6.31 -3.19
C GLU A 252 16.07 -6.98 -3.47
N VAL A 253 14.98 -6.29 -3.18
CA VAL A 253 13.61 -6.74 -3.52
C VAL A 253 13.42 -6.78 -5.03
N ALA A 254 14.01 -5.82 -5.77
CA ALA A 254 13.99 -5.82 -7.23
C ALA A 254 14.68 -7.06 -7.82
N ALA A 255 15.88 -7.40 -7.33
CA ALA A 255 16.59 -8.58 -7.76
C ALA A 255 15.83 -9.89 -7.46
N LEU A 256 15.14 -9.94 -6.30
CA LEU A 256 14.32 -11.07 -5.95
C LEU A 256 13.09 -11.19 -6.85
N ARG A 257 12.42 -10.07 -7.14
CA ARG A 257 11.28 -10.01 -8.05
C ARG A 257 11.66 -10.50 -9.45
N GLN A 258 12.79 -10.05 -9.99
CA GLN A 258 13.30 -10.52 -11.28
C GLN A 258 13.45 -12.04 -11.32
N ARG A 259 14.06 -12.64 -10.29
CA ARG A 259 14.24 -14.11 -10.21
C ARG A 259 12.91 -14.86 -10.14
N MET A 260 11.94 -14.34 -9.36
CA MET A 260 10.65 -15.01 -9.14
C MET A 260 9.76 -15.00 -10.38
N PHE A 261 9.82 -13.95 -11.19
CA PHE A 261 8.95 -13.79 -12.34
C PHE A 261 9.66 -13.95 -13.70
N GLY A 262 10.96 -14.25 -13.72
CA GLY A 262 11.73 -14.33 -14.97
C GLY A 262 11.73 -13.02 -15.74
N LEU A 263 11.75 -11.87 -15.05
CA LEU A 263 11.71 -10.56 -15.66
C LEU A 263 13.05 -10.20 -16.31
N ASP A 264 13.02 -9.38 -17.38
CA ASP A 264 14.22 -8.79 -17.95
C ASP A 264 14.87 -7.75 -17.03
N GLU A 265 16.05 -7.21 -17.41
CA GLU A 265 16.77 -6.20 -16.62
C GLU A 265 15.96 -4.91 -16.40
N GLN A 266 14.93 -4.64 -17.21
CA GLN A 266 14.01 -3.53 -17.08
C GLN A 266 12.77 -3.88 -16.27
N GLY A 267 12.71 -5.08 -15.67
CA GLY A 267 11.59 -5.54 -14.85
C GLY A 267 10.34 -5.90 -15.64
N ARG A 268 10.46 -6.16 -16.95
CA ARG A 268 9.33 -6.57 -17.80
C ARG A 268 9.30 -8.10 -17.89
N ARG A 269 8.12 -8.68 -17.95
CA ARG A 269 7.99 -10.10 -18.33
C ARG A 269 8.54 -10.28 -19.74
N ALA A 270 9.30 -11.36 -19.96
CA ALA A 270 9.97 -11.65 -21.23
C ALA A 270 9.00 -11.77 -22.42
N GLU A 271 7.72 -12.02 -22.14
CA GLU A 271 6.63 -12.00 -23.09
C GLU A 271 5.64 -10.92 -22.68
N ASN A 272 5.30 -10.04 -23.60
CA ASN A 272 4.25 -9.05 -23.40
C ASN A 272 2.95 -9.78 -23.03
N PHE A 273 2.41 -9.53 -21.85
CA PHE A 273 1.12 -10.10 -21.42
C PHE A 273 0.00 -9.78 -22.44
N ALA A 274 0.06 -8.59 -23.05
CA ALA A 274 -0.84 -8.22 -24.14
C ALA A 274 -0.75 -9.15 -25.36
N ASP A 275 0.46 -9.60 -25.71
CA ASP A 275 0.67 -10.53 -26.82
C ASP A 275 0.16 -11.94 -26.45
N THR A 276 0.36 -12.35 -25.20
CA THR A 276 -0.12 -13.65 -24.68
C THR A 276 -1.65 -13.70 -24.59
N ILE A 277 -2.32 -12.61 -24.21
CA ILE A 277 -3.80 -12.57 -24.16
C ILE A 277 -4.42 -12.62 -25.56
N THR A 278 -3.80 -12.04 -26.58
CA THR A 278 -4.29 -12.10 -27.96
C THR A 278 -4.20 -13.50 -28.56
N GLU A 279 -3.35 -14.37 -28.02
CA GLU A 279 -3.24 -15.78 -28.44
C GLU A 279 -4.24 -16.71 -27.73
N ILE A 280 -4.88 -16.26 -26.63
CA ILE A 280 -5.93 -17.02 -25.95
C ILE A 280 -7.25 -16.78 -26.70
N SER A 281 -7.68 -17.74 -27.50
CA SER A 281 -9.04 -17.76 -28.04
C SER A 281 -10.03 -18.05 -26.91
N TRP A 282 -10.80 -17.06 -26.49
CA TRP A 282 -11.91 -17.19 -25.55
C TRP A 282 -13.11 -17.90 -26.18
#